data_c92a693d44f04717a308434ac4009331
#
_entry.id   c92a693d44f04717a308434ac4009331
#
_cell.length_a   1.000
_cell.length_b   1.000
_cell.length_c   1.000
_cell.angle_alpha   90.00
_cell.angle_beta   90.00
_cell.angle_gamma   90.00
#
_symmetry.space_group_name_H-M   'P 1'
#
loop_
_entity.id
_entity.type
_entity.pdbx_description
1 polymer ?
#
loop_
_entity_poly.entity_id
_entity_poly.type
_entity_poly.pdbx_seq_one_letter_code
_entity_poly.pdbx_strand_id
1 'polypeptide(L)'
;MAQLAELADILKKDGYEVQIFPGISAVIYLAAKLGKSWEDAKILSMHGRSQNFIHVVANHEKTFLILGKSAGKEICEKLKYYHLEQVTVSVGNHLSYPDEEIVIKKGNELQAEDFGDLTTILIENPKPEKRTGIHLADEELIRGSVPMTKEEVRTVSIAKLKLTKNAVIYDVGAGTGSVSIEAALQGENLRVYAIEKNPEGAELIRKNMQKFRTDQIQVIEGVAPEALEALEMPTHAFIGGSTGQLKEIIQCIKKKNPDVRIVINAISLETVKEAMEAMEEGLLADPEIIQLNVAKSKKLGRYHMMTGLNPIYIISDGGDTE
;
A
#
# COMPACT_ATOMS: atom_id res chain seq x y z
N MET A 1 4.98 20.76 -12.13
CA MET A 1 5.56 20.57 -13.49
C MET A 1 4.48 20.11 -14.49
N ALA A 2 3.66 19.10 -14.22
CA ALA A 2 2.61 18.66 -15.16
C ALA A 2 1.63 19.80 -15.53
N GLN A 3 1.13 20.54 -14.55
CA GLN A 3 0.22 21.69 -14.78
C GLN A 3 0.85 22.82 -15.60
N LEU A 4 2.16 23.08 -15.44
CA LEU A 4 2.85 24.09 -16.20
C LEU A 4 3.03 23.69 -17.67
N ALA A 5 3.33 22.41 -17.93
CA ALA A 5 3.42 21.87 -19.28
C ALA A 5 2.06 21.90 -19.99
N GLU A 6 1.02 21.50 -19.29
CA GLU A 6 -0.36 21.52 -19.79
C GLU A 6 -0.84 22.93 -20.12
N LEU A 7 -0.56 23.90 -19.24
CA LEU A 7 -0.84 25.32 -19.51
C LEU A 7 -0.04 25.85 -20.71
N ALA A 8 1.24 25.48 -20.82
CA ALA A 8 2.07 25.87 -21.94
C ALA A 8 1.54 25.31 -23.27
N ASP A 9 1.05 24.08 -23.28
CA ASP A 9 0.46 23.44 -24.46
C ASP A 9 -0.86 24.09 -24.87
N ILE A 10 -1.71 24.49 -23.91
CA ILE A 10 -2.94 25.23 -24.17
C ILE A 10 -2.60 26.57 -24.81
N LEU A 11 -1.69 27.35 -24.21
CA LEU A 11 -1.32 28.66 -24.73
C LEU A 11 -0.69 28.59 -26.12
N LYS A 12 0.14 27.57 -26.41
CA LYS A 12 0.70 27.36 -27.75
C LYS A 12 -0.39 27.05 -28.78
N LYS A 13 -1.39 26.25 -28.42
CA LYS A 13 -2.54 25.95 -29.30
C LYS A 13 -3.33 27.20 -29.63
N ASP A 14 -3.42 28.15 -28.70
CA ASP A 14 -4.08 29.44 -28.88
C ASP A 14 -3.20 30.48 -29.61
N GLY A 15 -2.03 30.07 -30.12
CA GLY A 15 -1.15 30.90 -30.93
C GLY A 15 -0.17 31.80 -30.14
N TYR A 16 -0.05 31.61 -28.84
CA TYR A 16 0.93 32.35 -28.03
C TYR A 16 2.33 31.73 -28.11
N GLU A 17 3.34 32.59 -28.16
CA GLU A 17 4.72 32.18 -27.96
C GLU A 17 4.95 31.94 -26.46
N VAL A 18 5.33 30.71 -26.07
CA VAL A 18 5.53 30.34 -24.67
C VAL A 18 6.99 30.03 -24.44
N GLN A 19 7.64 30.78 -23.54
CA GLN A 19 9.00 30.53 -23.08
C GLN A 19 8.97 30.08 -21.60
N ILE A 20 9.61 28.94 -21.31
CA ILE A 20 9.71 28.39 -19.95
C ILE A 20 11.14 28.64 -19.46
N PHE A 21 11.25 29.36 -18.35
CA PHE A 21 12.53 29.59 -17.68
C PHE A 21 12.71 28.55 -16.54
N PRO A 22 13.89 27.93 -16.43
CA PRO A 22 14.18 27.06 -15.29
C PRO A 22 14.32 27.91 -14.02
N GLY A 23 13.86 27.32 -12.89
CA GLY A 23 13.99 27.92 -11.57
C GLY A 23 14.52 26.90 -10.55
N ILE A 24 15.01 27.38 -9.41
CA ILE A 24 15.42 26.54 -8.29
C ILE A 24 14.14 26.02 -7.60
N SER A 25 14.01 24.69 -7.45
CA SER A 25 12.89 24.13 -6.73
C SER A 25 13.02 24.35 -5.21
N ALA A 26 11.90 24.39 -4.50
CA ALA A 26 11.89 24.50 -3.04
C ALA A 26 12.68 23.36 -2.35
N VAL A 27 12.71 22.17 -2.95
CA VAL A 27 13.52 21.02 -2.49
C VAL A 27 15.00 21.33 -2.52
N ILE A 28 15.51 21.80 -3.68
CA ILE A 28 16.93 22.13 -3.85
C ILE A 28 17.31 23.32 -2.95
N TYR A 29 16.42 24.30 -2.87
CA TYR A 29 16.63 25.47 -2.01
C TYR A 29 16.73 25.08 -0.53
N LEU A 30 15.81 24.27 -0.03
CA LEU A 30 15.84 23.77 1.36
C LEU A 30 17.10 22.93 1.63
N ALA A 31 17.46 22.03 0.69
CA ALA A 31 18.67 21.22 0.80
C ALA A 31 19.93 22.08 0.93
N ALA A 32 20.04 23.13 0.10
CA ALA A 32 21.16 24.09 0.16
C ALA A 32 21.20 24.85 1.49
N LYS A 33 20.06 25.34 2.00
CA LYS A 33 19.96 26.02 3.30
C LYS A 33 20.39 25.12 4.46
N LEU A 34 20.07 23.81 4.37
CA LEU A 34 20.43 22.82 5.38
C LEU A 34 21.85 22.25 5.21
N GLY A 35 22.56 22.57 4.11
CA GLY A 35 23.84 21.96 3.77
C GLY A 35 23.76 20.45 3.55
N LYS A 36 22.63 19.97 2.98
CA LYS A 36 22.36 18.55 2.75
C LYS A 36 22.36 18.21 1.26
N SER A 37 22.81 17.00 0.92
CA SER A 37 22.62 16.42 -0.42
C SER A 37 21.15 16.02 -0.62
N TRP A 38 20.64 16.21 -1.83
CA TRP A 38 19.27 15.87 -2.23
C TRP A 38 19.20 14.74 -3.26
N GLU A 39 20.33 14.39 -3.89
CA GLU A 39 20.41 13.45 -5.03
C GLU A 39 20.00 12.02 -4.66
N ASP A 40 20.26 11.62 -3.43
CA ASP A 40 19.93 10.32 -2.84
C ASP A 40 18.56 10.31 -2.12
N ALA A 41 17.83 11.42 -2.16
CA ALA A 41 16.57 11.57 -1.47
C ALA A 41 15.37 11.18 -2.35
N LYS A 42 14.33 10.65 -1.71
CA LYS A 42 13.00 10.54 -2.33
C LYS A 42 12.28 11.87 -2.25
N ILE A 43 11.57 12.21 -3.32
CA ILE A 43 10.79 13.45 -3.41
C ILE A 43 9.34 13.09 -3.68
N LEU A 44 8.45 13.47 -2.77
CA LEU A 44 7.01 13.28 -2.90
C LEU A 44 6.31 14.64 -2.89
N SER A 45 5.28 14.77 -3.72
CA SER A 45 4.40 15.94 -3.71
C SER A 45 3.05 15.55 -3.13
N MET A 46 2.72 16.11 -1.97
CA MET A 46 1.41 15.97 -1.33
C MET A 46 0.46 17.10 -1.70
N HIS A 47 0.87 17.99 -2.63
CA HIS A 47 0.06 19.11 -3.05
C HIS A 47 -1.13 18.63 -3.88
N GLY A 48 -2.35 18.80 -3.35
CA GLY A 48 -3.61 18.44 -4.01
C GLY A 48 -3.90 16.93 -4.08
N ARG A 49 -3.13 16.10 -3.37
CA ARG A 49 -3.34 14.64 -3.29
C ARG A 49 -2.98 14.15 -1.90
N SER A 50 -3.80 13.26 -1.34
CA SER A 50 -3.38 12.44 -0.20
C SER A 50 -2.43 11.37 -0.75
N GLN A 51 -1.16 11.43 -0.38
CA GLN A 51 -0.18 10.40 -0.73
C GLN A 51 0.30 9.67 0.53
N ASN A 52 0.52 8.38 0.37
CA ASN A 52 1.15 7.58 1.40
C ASN A 52 2.64 7.92 1.46
N PHE A 53 3.10 8.44 2.56
CA PHE A 53 4.50 8.85 2.71
C PHE A 53 5.24 8.06 3.80
N ILE A 54 4.51 7.42 4.70
CA ILE A 54 5.09 6.68 5.84
C ILE A 54 5.98 5.55 5.36
N HIS A 55 5.47 4.74 4.41
CA HIS A 55 6.25 3.64 3.84
C HIS A 55 7.54 4.15 3.18
N VAL A 56 7.48 5.27 2.45
CA VAL A 56 8.65 5.88 1.83
C VAL A 56 9.65 6.37 2.88
N VAL A 57 9.18 7.10 3.91
CA VAL A 57 10.02 7.56 5.03
C VAL A 57 10.65 6.38 5.79
N ALA A 58 9.90 5.29 5.97
CA ALA A 58 10.41 4.11 6.65
C ALA A 58 11.58 3.44 5.90
N ASN A 59 11.56 3.48 4.55
CA ASN A 59 12.52 2.77 3.71
C ASN A 59 13.69 3.62 3.21
N HIS A 60 13.64 4.95 3.36
CA HIS A 60 14.68 5.84 2.84
C HIS A 60 15.31 6.70 3.94
N GLU A 61 16.61 6.97 3.81
CA GLU A 61 17.36 7.84 4.74
C GLU A 61 16.88 9.27 4.66
N LYS A 62 16.49 9.74 3.46
CA LYS A 62 16.03 11.12 3.21
C LYS A 62 14.78 11.12 2.35
N THR A 63 13.78 11.85 2.78
CA THR A 63 12.52 12.05 2.05
C THR A 63 12.12 13.51 2.08
N PHE A 64 12.02 14.15 0.91
CA PHE A 64 11.42 15.48 0.80
C PHE A 64 9.93 15.37 0.52
N LEU A 65 9.13 16.17 1.24
CA LEU A 65 7.71 16.33 0.98
C LEU A 65 7.42 17.79 0.62
N ILE A 66 6.75 17.99 -0.52
CA ILE A 66 6.17 19.28 -0.89
C ILE A 66 4.71 19.25 -0.43
N LEU A 67 4.37 20.10 0.54
CA LEU A 67 3.09 20.01 1.23
C LEU A 67 2.04 20.93 0.62
N GLY A 68 0.78 20.52 0.74
CA GLY A 68 -0.38 21.38 0.57
C GLY A 68 -0.74 22.10 1.88
N LYS A 69 -1.71 23.00 1.80
CA LYS A 69 -2.25 23.67 3.00
C LYS A 69 -2.76 22.66 4.00
N SER A 70 -2.53 22.94 5.29
CA SER A 70 -3.05 22.15 6.42
C SER A 70 -2.51 20.70 6.53
N ALA A 71 -1.44 20.32 5.87
CA ALA A 71 -0.87 18.97 5.96
C ALA A 71 -0.13 18.68 7.28
N GLY A 72 0.24 19.71 8.04
CA GLY A 72 1.06 19.57 9.27
C GLY A 72 0.46 18.63 10.31
N LYS A 73 -0.85 18.75 10.56
CA LYS A 73 -1.54 17.88 11.53
C LYS A 73 -1.47 16.40 11.10
N GLU A 74 -1.75 16.10 9.84
CA GLU A 74 -1.70 14.73 9.30
C GLU A 74 -0.29 14.14 9.43
N ILE A 75 0.76 14.94 9.14
CA ILE A 75 2.15 14.49 9.26
C ILE A 75 2.50 14.13 10.69
N CYS A 76 2.19 15.01 11.66
CA CYS A 76 2.45 14.75 13.08
C CYS A 76 1.71 13.50 13.56
N GLU A 77 0.43 13.35 13.25
CA GLU A 77 -0.39 12.21 13.64
C GLU A 77 0.14 10.90 13.04
N LYS A 78 0.47 10.88 11.74
CA LYS A 78 1.00 9.69 11.06
C LYS A 78 2.39 9.30 11.58
N LEU A 79 3.32 10.23 11.75
CA LEU A 79 4.65 9.93 12.30
C LEU A 79 4.54 9.28 13.68
N LYS A 80 3.66 9.79 14.54
CA LYS A 80 3.38 9.22 15.86
C LYS A 80 2.71 7.85 15.77
N TYR A 81 1.64 7.74 14.95
CA TYR A 81 0.88 6.48 14.82
C TYR A 81 1.75 5.33 14.32
N TYR A 82 2.67 5.60 13.36
CA TYR A 82 3.54 4.58 12.78
C TYR A 82 4.92 4.46 13.47
N HIS A 83 5.08 5.01 14.66
CA HIS A 83 6.32 4.93 15.46
C HIS A 83 7.57 5.39 14.69
N LEU A 84 7.46 6.55 14.06
CA LEU A 84 8.56 7.23 13.35
C LEU A 84 9.02 8.51 14.08
N GLU A 85 8.79 8.60 15.40
CA GLU A 85 9.12 9.77 16.19
C GLU A 85 10.62 10.08 16.28
N GLN A 86 11.48 9.08 15.98
CA GLN A 86 12.94 9.23 15.98
C GLN A 86 13.50 9.99 14.79
N VAL A 87 12.71 10.20 13.72
CA VAL A 87 13.16 10.95 12.54
C VAL A 87 13.45 12.40 12.89
N THR A 88 14.34 13.03 12.11
CA THR A 88 14.55 14.49 12.19
C THR A 88 13.76 15.12 11.04
N VAL A 89 12.96 16.14 11.35
CA VAL A 89 12.15 16.87 10.36
C VAL A 89 12.63 18.31 10.31
N SER A 90 13.09 18.72 9.13
CA SER A 90 13.42 20.11 8.81
C SER A 90 12.26 20.70 8.02
N VAL A 91 11.55 21.65 8.60
CA VAL A 91 10.39 22.33 8.02
C VAL A 91 10.83 23.66 7.46
N GLY A 92 10.69 23.86 6.16
CA GLY A 92 10.96 25.12 5.48
C GLY A 92 9.66 25.78 5.05
N ASN A 93 9.30 26.86 5.69
CA ASN A 93 8.12 27.68 5.41
C ASN A 93 8.51 28.88 4.57
N HIS A 94 7.68 29.26 3.59
CA HIS A 94 7.83 30.43 2.75
C HIS A 94 9.27 30.60 2.19
N LEU A 95 9.89 29.48 1.76
CA LEU A 95 11.27 29.48 1.28
C LEU A 95 11.48 30.50 0.18
N SER A 96 12.53 31.31 0.27
CA SER A 96 12.90 32.44 -0.57
C SER A 96 12.00 33.69 -0.47
N TYR A 97 11.04 33.74 0.44
CA TYR A 97 10.24 34.91 0.74
C TYR A 97 10.84 35.69 1.91
N PRO A 98 10.43 36.98 2.14
CA PRO A 98 10.93 37.78 3.24
C PRO A 98 10.66 37.22 4.64
N ASP A 99 9.63 36.43 4.76
CA ASP A 99 9.16 35.73 5.98
C ASP A 99 9.57 34.25 5.99
N GLU A 100 10.68 33.92 5.32
CA GLU A 100 11.24 32.56 5.34
C GLU A 100 11.56 32.12 6.77
N GLU A 101 11.10 30.92 7.12
CA GLU A 101 11.40 30.29 8.39
C GLU A 101 11.83 28.84 8.18
N ILE A 102 12.87 28.41 8.89
CA ILE A 102 13.30 27.00 8.89
C ILE A 102 13.35 26.49 10.34
N VAL A 103 12.54 25.48 10.62
CA VAL A 103 12.44 24.82 11.93
C VAL A 103 12.97 23.41 11.81
N ILE A 104 13.81 22.96 12.77
CA ILE A 104 14.35 21.59 12.81
C ILE A 104 13.97 20.95 14.14
N LYS A 105 13.22 19.86 14.09
CA LYS A 105 12.73 19.14 15.27
C LYS A 105 12.80 17.63 15.08
N LYS A 106 12.75 16.90 16.19
CA LYS A 106 12.45 15.46 16.15
C LYS A 106 10.97 15.24 15.86
N GLY A 107 10.62 14.09 15.28
CA GLY A 107 9.24 13.78 14.97
C GLY A 107 8.29 13.84 16.17
N ASN A 108 8.77 13.51 17.37
CA ASN A 108 7.99 13.60 18.61
C ASN A 108 7.82 15.03 19.16
N GLU A 109 8.62 15.98 18.70
CA GLU A 109 8.58 17.39 19.11
C GLU A 109 7.81 18.27 18.11
N LEU A 110 7.48 17.68 16.96
CA LEU A 110 6.83 18.37 15.85
C LEU A 110 5.35 18.65 16.17
N GLN A 111 4.91 19.87 15.87
CA GLN A 111 3.54 20.33 16.09
C GLN A 111 2.93 20.86 14.79
N ALA A 112 1.60 20.88 14.69
CA ALA A 112 0.91 21.36 13.50
C ALA A 112 1.23 22.84 13.17
N GLU A 113 1.53 23.62 14.19
CA GLU A 113 1.87 25.05 14.13
C GLU A 113 3.25 25.31 13.52
N ASP A 114 4.12 24.29 13.44
CA ASP A 114 5.42 24.39 12.78
C ASP A 114 5.29 24.48 11.24
N PHE A 115 4.10 24.26 10.70
CA PHE A 115 3.83 24.20 9.25
C PHE A 115 3.01 25.41 8.78
N GLY A 116 3.54 26.11 7.78
CA GLY A 116 2.83 27.21 7.09
C GLY A 116 2.05 26.74 5.86
N ASP A 117 1.54 27.70 5.10
CA ASP A 117 0.76 27.47 3.88
C ASP A 117 1.61 27.00 2.70
N LEU A 118 2.87 27.46 2.63
CA LEU A 118 3.85 27.12 1.60
C LEU A 118 5.04 26.41 2.26
N THR A 119 4.88 25.10 2.46
CA THR A 119 5.85 24.32 3.22
C THR A 119 6.47 23.21 2.38
N THR A 120 7.79 23.10 2.49
CA THR A 120 8.57 21.94 2.03
C THR A 120 9.34 21.39 3.21
N ILE A 121 9.33 20.09 3.40
CA ILE A 121 10.03 19.45 4.52
C ILE A 121 11.05 18.43 4.01
N LEU A 122 12.13 18.26 4.79
CA LEU A 122 13.04 17.13 4.70
C LEU A 122 12.87 16.26 5.96
N ILE A 123 12.57 14.99 5.75
CA ILE A 123 12.54 13.97 6.81
C ILE A 123 13.79 13.11 6.67
N GLU A 124 14.60 13.08 7.71
CA GLU A 124 15.80 12.24 7.81
C GLU A 124 15.53 11.07 8.76
N ASN A 125 15.55 9.84 8.22
CA ASN A 125 15.36 8.62 8.99
C ASN A 125 16.73 8.01 9.31
N PRO A 126 17.18 7.97 10.58
CA PRO A 126 18.49 7.42 10.94
C PRO A 126 18.54 5.87 10.87
N LYS A 127 17.39 5.22 10.73
CA LYS A 127 17.26 3.76 10.70
C LYS A 127 16.25 3.31 9.65
N PRO A 128 16.56 3.49 8.36
CA PRO A 128 15.67 3.01 7.30
C PRO A 128 15.62 1.48 7.30
N GLU A 129 14.47 0.94 6.89
CA GLU A 129 14.31 -0.51 6.69
C GLU A 129 15.26 -0.98 5.59
N LYS A 130 15.91 -2.14 5.81
CA LYS A 130 16.91 -2.66 4.87
C LYS A 130 16.45 -3.92 4.13
N ARG A 131 15.19 -4.29 4.26
CA ARG A 131 14.67 -5.48 3.59
C ARG A 131 14.59 -5.26 2.08
N THR A 132 15.21 -6.20 1.35
CA THR A 132 15.07 -6.33 -0.10
C THR A 132 14.34 -7.62 -0.40
N GLY A 133 13.27 -7.82 -0.71
CA GLY A 133 12.52 -9.07 -0.89
C GLY A 133 11.64 -9.32 0.32
N ILE A 134 10.36 -9.21 0.08
CA ILE A 134 9.40 -9.07 1.15
C ILE A 134 8.62 -10.35 1.24
N HIS A 135 9.10 -11.22 2.11
CA HIS A 135 8.34 -12.36 2.63
C HIS A 135 8.31 -12.22 4.13
N LEU A 136 7.13 -12.23 4.71
CA LEU A 136 6.94 -12.18 6.15
C LEU A 136 6.71 -13.58 6.69
N ALA A 137 7.53 -13.99 7.66
CA ALA A 137 7.23 -15.20 8.40
C ALA A 137 5.92 -15.05 9.19
N ASP A 138 5.20 -16.15 9.39
CA ASP A 138 3.93 -16.14 10.13
C ASP A 138 4.08 -15.55 11.55
N GLU A 139 5.25 -15.72 12.18
CA GLU A 139 5.58 -15.23 13.52
C GLU A 139 5.83 -13.73 13.56
N GLU A 140 6.10 -13.10 12.43
CA GLU A 140 6.28 -11.65 12.35
C GLU A 140 4.95 -10.90 12.38
N LEU A 141 3.84 -11.54 12.03
CA LEU A 141 2.51 -10.93 12.03
C LEU A 141 1.85 -11.02 13.41
N ILE A 142 1.15 -9.96 13.80
CA ILE A 142 0.30 -9.96 14.99
C ILE A 142 -0.94 -10.80 14.65
N ARG A 143 -1.22 -11.80 15.49
CA ARG A 143 -2.29 -12.79 15.30
C ARG A 143 -3.28 -12.74 16.43
N GLY A 144 -4.50 -13.22 16.17
CA GLY A 144 -5.58 -13.40 17.11
C GLY A 144 -6.33 -14.70 16.83
N SER A 145 -7.64 -14.68 17.02
CA SER A 145 -8.49 -15.84 16.78
C SER A 145 -8.93 -15.98 15.31
N VAL A 146 -8.80 -14.91 14.51
CA VAL A 146 -9.20 -14.95 13.09
C VAL A 146 -8.20 -15.73 12.24
N PRO A 147 -8.66 -16.39 11.16
CA PRO A 147 -7.77 -17.10 10.24
C PRO A 147 -6.72 -16.19 9.60
N MET A 148 -5.57 -16.78 9.28
CA MET A 148 -4.47 -16.11 8.59
C MET A 148 -3.96 -17.00 7.46
N THR A 149 -3.80 -16.42 6.27
CA THR A 149 -3.14 -17.08 5.14
C THR A 149 -1.68 -17.36 5.50
N LYS A 150 -1.30 -18.63 5.43
CA LYS A 150 0.04 -19.10 5.82
C LYS A 150 1.11 -18.60 4.84
N GLU A 151 2.30 -18.42 5.36
CA GLU A 151 3.47 -17.83 4.69
C GLU A 151 3.71 -18.41 3.28
N GLU A 152 3.72 -19.74 3.11
CA GLU A 152 3.97 -20.38 1.83
C GLU A 152 2.82 -20.15 0.84
N VAL A 153 1.59 -20.21 1.33
CA VAL A 153 0.39 -19.92 0.54
C VAL A 153 0.36 -18.45 0.14
N ARG A 154 0.64 -17.55 1.08
CA ARG A 154 0.66 -16.10 0.88
C ARG A 154 1.70 -15.71 -0.15
N THR A 155 2.91 -16.24 -0.05
CA THR A 155 3.99 -16.01 -1.02
C THR A 155 3.57 -16.38 -2.44
N VAL A 156 2.97 -17.56 -2.62
CA VAL A 156 2.50 -18.00 -3.94
C VAL A 156 1.34 -17.12 -4.42
N SER A 157 0.39 -16.79 -3.54
CA SER A 157 -0.74 -15.92 -3.89
C SER A 157 -0.30 -14.53 -4.33
N ILE A 158 0.65 -13.92 -3.62
CA ILE A 158 1.23 -12.61 -4.00
C ILE A 158 1.94 -12.70 -5.36
N ALA A 159 2.71 -13.76 -5.61
CA ALA A 159 3.35 -13.97 -6.90
C ALA A 159 2.32 -14.10 -8.04
N LYS A 160 1.19 -14.80 -7.79
CA LYS A 160 0.10 -14.96 -8.77
C LYS A 160 -0.70 -13.68 -9.00
N LEU A 161 -0.68 -12.73 -8.08
CA LEU A 161 -1.27 -11.40 -8.31
C LEU A 161 -0.54 -10.63 -9.40
N LYS A 162 0.74 -10.90 -9.69
CA LYS A 162 1.53 -10.18 -10.72
C LYS A 162 1.43 -8.65 -10.55
N LEU A 163 1.64 -8.15 -9.32
CA LEU A 163 1.41 -6.74 -8.98
C LEU A 163 2.18 -5.77 -9.87
N THR A 164 1.50 -4.73 -10.32
CA THR A 164 2.08 -3.64 -11.12
C THR A 164 2.39 -2.42 -10.25
N LYS A 165 3.22 -1.49 -10.74
CA LYS A 165 3.77 -0.36 -9.98
C LYS A 165 2.72 0.53 -9.28
N ASN A 166 1.52 0.68 -9.84
CA ASN A 166 0.45 1.53 -9.31
C ASN A 166 -0.81 0.71 -9.02
N ALA A 167 -0.64 -0.55 -8.63
CA ALA A 167 -1.77 -1.44 -8.43
C ALA A 167 -2.74 -0.92 -7.35
N VAL A 168 -4.03 -1.05 -7.65
CA VAL A 168 -5.13 -0.92 -6.71
C VAL A 168 -5.62 -2.33 -6.39
N ILE A 169 -5.45 -2.73 -5.14
CA ILE A 169 -5.61 -4.12 -4.71
C ILE A 169 -6.80 -4.22 -3.76
N TYR A 170 -7.73 -5.12 -4.05
CA TYR A 170 -8.75 -5.54 -3.08
C TYR A 170 -8.29 -6.83 -2.41
N ASP A 171 -8.26 -6.85 -1.08
CA ASP A 171 -8.06 -8.05 -0.26
C ASP A 171 -9.38 -8.39 0.44
N VAL A 172 -10.13 -9.32 -0.14
CA VAL A 172 -11.48 -9.68 0.32
C VAL A 172 -11.39 -10.83 1.31
N GLY A 173 -11.91 -10.59 2.53
CA GLY A 173 -11.76 -11.50 3.67
C GLY A 173 -10.34 -11.44 4.23
N ALA A 174 -9.86 -10.21 4.48
CA ALA A 174 -8.46 -9.95 4.81
C ALA A 174 -7.97 -10.60 6.13
N GLY A 175 -8.87 -10.96 7.03
CA GLY A 175 -8.54 -11.64 8.30
C GLY A 175 -7.57 -10.82 9.15
N THR A 176 -6.36 -11.32 9.35
CA THR A 176 -5.29 -10.59 10.05
C THR A 176 -4.60 -9.52 9.19
N GLY A 177 -4.97 -9.39 7.91
CA GLY A 177 -4.32 -8.51 6.94
C GLY A 177 -2.99 -9.03 6.39
N SER A 178 -2.69 -10.31 6.58
CA SER A 178 -1.38 -10.86 6.20
C SER A 178 -1.07 -10.67 4.71
N VAL A 179 -2.06 -10.86 3.83
CA VAL A 179 -1.94 -10.63 2.38
C VAL A 179 -1.88 -9.14 2.08
N SER A 180 -2.75 -8.34 2.69
CA SER A 180 -2.74 -6.87 2.55
C SER A 180 -1.38 -6.26 2.88
N ILE A 181 -0.79 -6.66 4.02
CA ILE A 181 0.51 -6.16 4.48
C ILE A 181 1.61 -6.55 3.49
N GLU A 182 1.71 -7.85 3.15
CA GLU A 182 2.76 -8.32 2.25
C GLU A 182 2.60 -7.75 0.83
N ALA A 183 1.36 -7.58 0.34
CA ALA A 183 1.10 -6.90 -0.93
C ALA A 183 1.55 -5.42 -0.89
N ALA A 184 1.19 -4.68 0.17
CA ALA A 184 1.56 -3.28 0.33
C ALA A 184 3.09 -3.07 0.36
N LEU A 185 3.81 -4.01 0.96
CA LEU A 185 5.26 -3.98 1.03
C LEU A 185 5.96 -4.22 -0.33
N GLN A 186 5.27 -4.72 -1.36
CA GLN A 186 5.88 -4.95 -2.69
C GLN A 186 6.19 -3.65 -3.44
N GLY A 187 5.63 -2.50 -3.04
CA GLY A 187 5.89 -1.24 -3.74
C GLY A 187 5.37 0.00 -3.05
N GLU A 188 6.00 1.14 -3.35
CA GLU A 188 5.72 2.43 -2.71
C GLU A 188 4.38 3.05 -3.15
N ASN A 189 3.93 2.79 -4.36
CA ASN A 189 2.75 3.43 -4.97
C ASN A 189 1.51 2.54 -5.01
N LEU A 190 1.49 1.46 -4.25
CA LEU A 190 0.35 0.55 -4.18
C LEU A 190 -0.74 1.12 -3.28
N ARG A 191 -1.98 0.80 -3.58
CA ARG A 191 -3.15 1.07 -2.74
C ARG A 191 -3.86 -0.24 -2.46
N VAL A 192 -4.06 -0.56 -1.19
CA VAL A 192 -4.69 -1.80 -0.76
C VAL A 192 -5.95 -1.49 0.03
N TYR A 193 -7.05 -2.07 -0.38
CA TYR A 193 -8.30 -2.08 0.37
C TYR A 193 -8.44 -3.44 1.05
N ALA A 194 -8.30 -3.46 2.36
CA ALA A 194 -8.46 -4.66 3.18
C ALA A 194 -9.89 -4.75 3.68
N ILE A 195 -10.68 -5.62 3.09
CA ILE A 195 -12.09 -5.80 3.39
C ILE A 195 -12.26 -6.92 4.42
N GLU A 196 -12.75 -6.59 5.61
CA GLU A 196 -12.92 -7.53 6.71
C GLU A 196 -14.21 -7.25 7.48
N LYS A 197 -15.02 -8.28 7.66
CA LYS A 197 -16.31 -8.19 8.38
C LYS A 197 -16.17 -8.31 9.90
N ASN A 198 -15.11 -8.99 10.36
CA ASN A 198 -14.89 -9.22 11.78
C ASN A 198 -14.12 -8.03 12.40
N PRO A 199 -14.68 -7.32 13.40
CA PRO A 199 -14.01 -6.21 14.07
C PRO A 199 -12.65 -6.58 14.68
N GLU A 200 -12.48 -7.82 15.20
CA GLU A 200 -11.18 -8.31 15.67
C GLU A 200 -10.17 -8.38 14.52
N GLY A 201 -10.59 -8.87 13.35
CA GLY A 201 -9.76 -8.89 12.15
C GLY A 201 -9.34 -7.48 11.72
N ALA A 202 -10.30 -6.55 11.66
CA ALA A 202 -10.03 -5.16 11.31
C ALA A 202 -9.01 -4.50 12.26
N GLU A 203 -9.12 -4.78 13.57
CA GLU A 203 -8.17 -4.28 14.57
C GLU A 203 -6.77 -4.92 14.40
N LEU A 204 -6.70 -6.21 14.07
CA LEU A 204 -5.43 -6.89 13.80
C LEU A 204 -4.77 -6.33 12.53
N ILE A 205 -5.54 -6.03 11.48
CA ILE A 205 -5.03 -5.35 10.28
C ILE A 205 -4.38 -4.02 10.68
N ARG A 206 -5.07 -3.16 11.45
CA ARG A 206 -4.54 -1.85 11.89
C ARG A 206 -3.25 -2.00 12.70
N LYS A 207 -3.17 -2.98 13.61
CA LYS A 207 -1.94 -3.27 14.37
C LYS A 207 -0.80 -3.72 13.47
N ASN A 208 -1.07 -4.57 12.49
CA ASN A 208 -0.07 -4.99 11.52
C ASN A 208 0.35 -3.82 10.60
N MET A 209 -0.59 -2.99 10.14
CA MET A 209 -0.26 -1.76 9.41
C MET A 209 0.71 -0.86 10.19
N GLN A 210 0.44 -0.65 11.47
CA GLN A 210 1.30 0.14 12.35
C GLN A 210 2.68 -0.49 12.49
N LYS A 211 2.75 -1.80 12.76
CA LYS A 211 3.99 -2.55 12.91
C LYS A 211 4.87 -2.50 11.66
N PHE A 212 4.27 -2.68 10.48
CA PHE A 212 4.97 -2.74 9.20
C PHE A 212 5.00 -1.41 8.44
N ARG A 213 4.45 -0.34 9.02
CA ARG A 213 4.47 1.02 8.46
C ARG A 213 3.88 1.07 7.04
N THR A 214 2.75 0.39 6.84
CA THR A 214 2.06 0.29 5.55
C THR A 214 0.84 1.21 5.51
N ASP A 215 1.06 2.52 5.32
CA ASP A 215 -0.02 3.51 5.22
C ASP A 215 -0.75 3.50 3.87
N GLN A 216 -0.34 2.61 2.95
CA GLN A 216 -1.02 2.34 1.69
C GLN A 216 -2.29 1.50 1.85
N ILE A 217 -2.54 0.94 3.05
CA ILE A 217 -3.69 0.07 3.31
C ILE A 217 -4.83 0.89 3.90
N GLN A 218 -6.02 0.74 3.35
CA GLN A 218 -7.26 1.22 3.92
C GLN A 218 -8.09 0.03 4.39
N VAL A 219 -8.45 0.02 5.68
CA VAL A 219 -9.30 -1.02 6.26
C VAL A 219 -10.77 -0.66 6.01
N ILE A 220 -11.50 -1.59 5.39
CA ILE A 220 -12.93 -1.48 5.12
C ILE A 220 -13.66 -2.51 5.96
N GLU A 221 -14.36 -2.05 6.99
CA GLU A 221 -15.19 -2.92 7.82
C GLU A 221 -16.52 -3.17 7.12
N GLY A 222 -16.74 -4.40 6.68
CA GLY A 222 -17.96 -4.76 5.96
C GLY A 222 -17.86 -6.11 5.27
N VAL A 223 -18.97 -6.49 4.64
CA VAL A 223 -19.12 -7.74 3.88
C VAL A 223 -19.06 -7.41 2.39
N ALA A 224 -18.27 -8.18 1.63
CA ALA A 224 -18.30 -8.12 0.18
C ALA A 224 -19.49 -8.98 -0.34
N PRO A 225 -20.18 -8.56 -1.44
CA PRO A 225 -19.78 -7.53 -2.37
C PRO A 225 -20.13 -6.07 -1.97
N GLU A 226 -21.06 -5.84 -1.03
CA GLU A 226 -21.58 -4.50 -0.72
C GLU A 226 -20.48 -3.51 -0.32
N ALA A 227 -19.51 -3.96 0.48
CA ALA A 227 -18.39 -3.14 0.92
C ALA A 227 -17.46 -2.70 -0.23
N LEU A 228 -17.57 -3.31 -1.42
CA LEU A 228 -16.77 -2.97 -2.60
C LEU A 228 -17.35 -1.82 -3.41
N GLU A 229 -18.65 -1.52 -3.30
CA GLU A 229 -19.37 -0.64 -4.22
C GLU A 229 -18.76 0.77 -4.30
N ALA A 230 -18.45 1.38 -3.17
CA ALA A 230 -17.94 2.75 -3.09
C ALA A 230 -16.41 2.88 -3.34
N LEU A 231 -15.69 1.77 -3.46
CA LEU A 231 -14.24 1.78 -3.61
C LEU A 231 -13.83 2.15 -5.05
N GLU A 232 -12.64 2.70 -5.22
CA GLU A 232 -12.09 2.96 -6.55
C GLU A 232 -11.92 1.67 -7.36
N MET A 233 -11.80 1.79 -8.67
CA MET A 233 -11.66 0.65 -9.59
C MET A 233 -10.40 -0.18 -9.27
N PRO A 234 -10.51 -1.49 -8.97
CA PRO A 234 -9.36 -2.33 -8.68
C PRO A 234 -8.64 -2.74 -9.97
N THR A 235 -7.32 -2.87 -9.90
CA THR A 235 -6.51 -3.53 -10.93
C THR A 235 -6.25 -4.99 -10.56
N HIS A 236 -6.24 -5.29 -9.26
CA HIS A 236 -5.97 -6.61 -8.71
C HIS A 236 -6.96 -6.92 -7.57
N ALA A 237 -7.31 -8.17 -7.44
CA ALA A 237 -8.14 -8.64 -6.33
C ALA A 237 -7.62 -9.98 -5.80
N PHE A 238 -7.45 -10.05 -4.50
CA PHE A 238 -7.24 -11.30 -3.78
C PHE A 238 -8.51 -11.64 -3.01
N ILE A 239 -8.99 -12.88 -3.11
CA ILE A 239 -10.17 -13.36 -2.41
C ILE A 239 -9.75 -14.52 -1.51
N GLY A 240 -9.58 -14.23 -0.21
CA GLY A 240 -9.21 -15.21 0.82
C GLY A 240 -10.41 -15.77 1.58
N GLY A 241 -11.59 -15.11 1.49
CA GLY A 241 -12.83 -15.55 2.11
C GLY A 241 -14.04 -14.87 1.47
N SER A 242 -14.97 -15.66 0.96
CA SER A 242 -16.17 -15.19 0.24
C SER A 242 -17.47 -15.25 1.05
N THR A 243 -17.47 -16.02 2.14
CA THR A 243 -18.68 -16.27 2.95
C THR A 243 -19.84 -16.85 2.10
N GLY A 244 -19.53 -17.63 1.05
CA GLY A 244 -20.53 -18.22 0.16
C GLY A 244 -21.08 -17.26 -0.90
N GLN A 245 -20.37 -16.16 -1.19
CA GLN A 245 -20.78 -15.14 -2.18
C GLN A 245 -19.68 -14.90 -3.22
N LEU A 246 -18.89 -15.94 -3.54
CA LEU A 246 -17.74 -15.80 -4.42
C LEU A 246 -18.13 -15.27 -5.80
N LYS A 247 -19.23 -15.77 -6.38
CA LYS A 247 -19.68 -15.34 -7.71
C LYS A 247 -20.09 -13.87 -7.72
N GLU A 248 -20.87 -13.44 -6.76
CA GLU A 248 -21.33 -12.05 -6.62
C GLU A 248 -20.16 -11.09 -6.42
N ILE A 249 -19.15 -11.51 -5.65
CA ILE A 249 -17.91 -10.76 -5.46
C ILE A 249 -17.16 -10.61 -6.77
N ILE A 250 -16.95 -11.69 -7.53
CA ILE A 250 -16.28 -11.66 -8.84
C ILE A 250 -17.06 -10.77 -9.82
N GLN A 251 -18.38 -10.90 -9.88
CA GLN A 251 -19.25 -10.07 -10.74
C GLN A 251 -19.11 -8.58 -10.39
N CYS A 252 -19.14 -8.22 -9.09
CA CYS A 252 -18.97 -6.84 -8.64
C CYS A 252 -17.59 -6.28 -9.04
N ILE A 253 -16.53 -7.06 -8.86
CA ILE A 253 -15.16 -6.65 -9.20
C ILE A 253 -15.02 -6.48 -10.72
N LYS A 254 -15.46 -7.46 -11.53
CA LYS A 254 -15.36 -7.41 -12.99
C LYS A 254 -16.28 -6.35 -13.63
N LYS A 255 -17.37 -6.00 -12.99
CA LYS A 255 -18.22 -4.86 -13.41
C LYS A 255 -17.45 -3.54 -13.30
N LYS A 256 -16.57 -3.38 -12.30
CA LYS A 256 -15.71 -2.20 -12.14
C LYS A 256 -14.52 -2.22 -13.12
N ASN A 257 -13.89 -3.38 -13.27
CA ASN A 257 -12.77 -3.58 -14.19
C ASN A 257 -12.84 -4.99 -14.78
N PRO A 258 -13.23 -5.14 -16.07
CA PRO A 258 -13.26 -6.44 -16.73
C PRO A 258 -11.87 -7.13 -16.82
N ASP A 259 -10.80 -6.34 -16.86
CA ASP A 259 -9.42 -6.82 -17.03
C ASP A 259 -8.68 -7.02 -15.69
N VAL A 260 -9.42 -7.00 -14.57
CA VAL A 260 -8.83 -7.16 -13.24
C VAL A 260 -8.13 -8.51 -13.10
N ARG A 261 -6.92 -8.49 -12.52
CA ARG A 261 -6.24 -9.73 -12.10
C ARG A 261 -6.87 -10.24 -10.81
N ILE A 262 -7.42 -11.46 -10.83
CA ILE A 262 -8.06 -12.07 -9.66
C ILE A 262 -7.23 -13.28 -9.20
N VAL A 263 -7.01 -13.39 -7.90
CA VAL A 263 -6.43 -14.57 -7.24
C VAL A 263 -7.35 -15.01 -6.11
N ILE A 264 -7.75 -16.27 -6.14
CA ILE A 264 -8.68 -16.87 -5.17
C ILE A 264 -7.97 -17.97 -4.42
N ASN A 265 -8.04 -17.96 -3.10
CA ASN A 265 -7.60 -19.04 -2.25
C ASN A 265 -8.81 -19.86 -1.78
N ALA A 266 -8.91 -21.10 -2.26
CA ALA A 266 -9.99 -22.01 -1.90
C ALA A 266 -9.44 -23.19 -1.06
N ILE A 267 -9.77 -23.18 0.23
CA ILE A 267 -9.37 -24.22 1.19
C ILE A 267 -10.50 -25.24 1.43
N SER A 268 -11.76 -24.83 1.28
CA SER A 268 -12.93 -25.72 1.41
C SER A 268 -13.41 -26.20 0.04
N LEU A 269 -14.04 -27.37 0.02
CA LEU A 269 -14.64 -27.90 -1.21
C LEU A 269 -15.80 -27.04 -1.69
N GLU A 270 -16.50 -26.36 -0.78
CA GLU A 270 -17.58 -25.44 -1.10
C GLU A 270 -17.04 -24.25 -1.91
N THR A 271 -15.93 -23.64 -1.49
CA THR A 271 -15.30 -22.53 -2.23
C THR A 271 -14.75 -23.01 -3.59
N VAL A 272 -14.20 -24.23 -3.65
CA VAL A 272 -13.78 -24.83 -4.94
C VAL A 272 -14.98 -25.00 -5.86
N LYS A 273 -16.12 -25.47 -5.35
CA LYS A 273 -17.35 -25.61 -6.13
C LYS A 273 -17.83 -24.25 -6.67
N GLU A 274 -17.90 -23.22 -5.81
CA GLU A 274 -18.28 -21.86 -6.24
C GLU A 274 -17.35 -21.33 -7.33
N ALA A 275 -16.05 -21.59 -7.22
CA ALA A 275 -15.08 -21.19 -8.23
C ALA A 275 -15.29 -21.93 -9.56
N MET A 276 -15.59 -23.23 -9.53
CA MET A 276 -15.91 -24.00 -10.74
C MET A 276 -17.20 -23.48 -11.41
N GLU A 277 -18.24 -23.21 -10.63
CA GLU A 277 -19.47 -22.59 -11.15
C GLU A 277 -19.19 -21.22 -11.80
N ALA A 278 -18.32 -20.39 -11.20
CA ALA A 278 -17.91 -19.10 -11.77
C ALA A 278 -17.16 -19.28 -13.12
N MET A 279 -16.37 -20.36 -13.29
CA MET A 279 -15.74 -20.71 -14.56
C MET A 279 -16.77 -21.14 -15.61
N GLU A 280 -17.70 -22.01 -15.24
CA GLU A 280 -18.78 -22.48 -16.12
C GLU A 280 -19.66 -21.31 -16.61
N GLU A 281 -19.89 -20.31 -15.79
CA GLU A 281 -20.63 -19.10 -16.11
C GLU A 281 -19.78 -18.06 -16.90
N GLY A 282 -18.49 -18.34 -17.16
CA GLY A 282 -17.59 -17.45 -17.91
C GLY A 282 -17.11 -16.23 -17.11
N LEU A 283 -17.31 -16.21 -15.79
CA LEU A 283 -16.80 -15.15 -14.91
C LEU A 283 -15.28 -15.22 -14.74
N LEU A 284 -14.69 -16.39 -14.85
CA LEU A 284 -13.25 -16.64 -14.95
C LEU A 284 -13.00 -17.28 -16.31
N ALA A 285 -12.33 -16.56 -17.21
CA ALA A 285 -12.29 -16.93 -18.63
C ALA A 285 -11.22 -17.98 -18.97
N ASP A 286 -10.02 -17.83 -18.41
CA ASP A 286 -8.89 -18.75 -18.60
C ASP A 286 -8.08 -18.89 -17.29
N PRO A 287 -8.69 -19.49 -16.25
CA PRO A 287 -8.06 -19.56 -14.95
C PRO A 287 -6.94 -20.61 -14.89
N GLU A 288 -5.79 -20.20 -14.40
CA GLU A 288 -4.76 -21.12 -13.94
C GLU A 288 -5.14 -21.64 -12.55
N ILE A 289 -5.18 -22.95 -12.37
CA ILE A 289 -5.48 -23.61 -11.09
C ILE A 289 -4.25 -24.37 -10.63
N ILE A 290 -3.76 -24.06 -9.46
CA ILE A 290 -2.70 -24.83 -8.81
C ILE A 290 -3.17 -25.35 -7.44
N GLN A 291 -2.74 -26.54 -7.07
CA GLN A 291 -2.91 -27.07 -5.73
C GLN A 291 -1.59 -27.00 -4.99
N LEU A 292 -1.59 -26.36 -3.84
CA LEU A 292 -0.43 -26.26 -2.97
C LEU A 292 -0.59 -27.16 -1.75
N ASN A 293 0.37 -28.08 -1.57
CA ASN A 293 0.48 -28.95 -0.40
C ASN A 293 1.73 -28.59 0.39
N VAL A 294 1.56 -28.16 1.63
CA VAL A 294 2.66 -27.76 2.51
C VAL A 294 2.77 -28.70 3.69
N ALA A 295 3.97 -29.14 4.01
CA ALA A 295 4.26 -29.83 5.25
C ALA A 295 5.44 -29.15 5.94
N LYS A 296 5.30 -28.88 7.24
CA LYS A 296 6.34 -28.26 8.07
C LYS A 296 6.90 -29.26 9.08
N SER A 297 8.18 -29.20 9.33
CA SER A 297 8.80 -30.02 10.38
C SER A 297 8.44 -29.46 11.76
N LYS A 298 8.07 -30.36 12.68
CA LYS A 298 7.86 -30.05 14.09
C LYS A 298 8.82 -30.91 14.93
N LYS A 299 9.58 -30.27 15.83
CA LYS A 299 10.47 -30.97 16.74
C LYS A 299 9.65 -31.68 17.82
N LEU A 300 9.86 -32.98 17.94
CA LEU A 300 9.28 -33.83 18.98
C LEU A 300 10.42 -34.62 19.67
N GLY A 301 10.85 -34.15 20.82
CA GLY A 301 12.02 -34.66 21.49
C GLY A 301 13.29 -34.48 20.64
N ARG A 302 13.97 -35.59 20.25
CA ARG A 302 15.16 -35.60 19.38
C ARG A 302 14.86 -35.71 17.88
N TYR A 303 13.57 -35.88 17.52
CA TYR A 303 13.15 -36.13 16.15
C TYR A 303 12.48 -34.87 15.55
N HIS A 304 12.53 -34.77 14.22
CA HIS A 304 11.77 -33.82 13.43
C HIS A 304 10.68 -34.57 12.65
N MET A 305 9.44 -34.33 13.00
CA MET A 305 8.27 -34.94 12.34
C MET A 305 7.67 -33.97 11.34
N MET A 306 7.33 -34.44 10.16
CA MET A 306 6.60 -33.64 9.17
C MET A 306 5.11 -33.61 9.50
N THR A 307 4.53 -32.42 9.56
CA THR A 307 3.09 -32.20 9.75
C THR A 307 2.54 -31.51 8.53
N GLY A 308 1.59 -32.14 7.84
CA GLY A 308 0.89 -31.54 6.70
C GLY A 308 -0.05 -30.42 7.14
N LEU A 309 -0.11 -29.37 6.36
CA LEU A 309 -1.17 -28.36 6.41
C LEU A 309 -2.31 -28.77 5.47
N ASN A 310 -3.48 -28.14 5.61
CA ASN A 310 -4.57 -28.36 4.66
C ASN A 310 -4.12 -27.99 3.24
N PRO A 311 -4.37 -28.87 2.26
CA PRO A 311 -4.20 -28.49 0.85
C PRO A 311 -5.03 -27.27 0.51
N ILE A 312 -4.52 -26.43 -0.36
CA ILE A 312 -5.23 -25.24 -0.83
C ILE A 312 -5.17 -25.15 -2.34
N TYR A 313 -6.26 -24.76 -2.97
CA TYR A 313 -6.29 -24.39 -4.37
C TYR A 313 -6.08 -22.89 -4.51
N ILE A 314 -5.16 -22.49 -5.37
CA ILE A 314 -4.95 -21.11 -5.77
C ILE A 314 -5.38 -21.00 -7.23
N ILE A 315 -6.39 -20.18 -7.47
CA ILE A 315 -7.00 -19.98 -8.77
C ILE A 315 -6.71 -18.54 -9.18
N SER A 316 -6.16 -18.35 -10.38
CA SER A 316 -5.79 -17.02 -10.84
C SER A 316 -6.25 -16.78 -12.28
N ASP A 317 -6.89 -15.61 -12.54
CA ASP A 317 -7.49 -15.25 -13.82
C ASP A 317 -7.27 -13.76 -14.13
N GLY A 318 -7.22 -13.41 -15.41
CA GLY A 318 -7.15 -12.03 -15.90
C GLY A 318 -5.79 -11.34 -15.77
N GLY A 319 -5.74 -10.06 -16.13
CA GLY A 319 -4.55 -9.21 -15.97
C GLY A 319 -3.40 -9.47 -16.94
N ASP A 320 -3.62 -10.19 -18.04
CA ASP A 320 -2.61 -10.47 -19.07
C ASP A 320 -2.59 -9.40 -20.18
N THR A 321 -2.89 -8.15 -19.87
CA THR A 321 -2.64 -7.03 -20.78
C THR A 321 -1.19 -6.60 -20.64
N GLU A 322 -0.45 -6.70 -21.77
CA GLU A 322 0.93 -6.22 -21.96
C GLU A 322 1.21 -4.81 -21.45
#